data_d5b1a97c2c3518e8163d957846078627
#
_entry.id   d5b1a97c2c3518e8163d957846078627
#
_cell.length_a   1.000
_cell.length_b   1.000
_cell.length_c   1.000
_cell.angle_alpha   90.00
_cell.angle_beta   90.00
_cell.angle_gamma   90.00
#
_symmetry.space_group_name_H-M   'P 1'
#
loop_
_entity.id
_entity.type
_entity.pdbx_description
1 polymer ?
#
loop_
_entity_poly.entity_id
_entity_poly.type
_entity_poly.pdbx_seq_one_letter_code
_entity_poly.pdbx_strand_id
1 'polypeptide(L)'
;MLIQSHRHRVRDLEAWEKIARYDTYPDPGMPKRISTAIDTIRMFAEAGPCFVSTSWGKDSTVVAWLAAQTGLHLPLVRVRVDGFDNPDCDPTRDAFLNQYGHMVDYHEITVPGDNVARWWHEDTTDMIQHAPDPGFREAERRFGGRRITGIRAEESRMRGMVMQRWGKTSPNTCRPIGYWSAVEVFRLLGQRDLPIHPAYAMNYGGRLDRRWIRVSTIGGIRGADKERADWETTYYPDIVLKGKNQ
;
A
#
# COMPACT_ATOMS: atom_id res chain seq x y z
N MET A 1 9.66 4.08 11.39
CA MET A 1 9.39 5.48 11.84
C MET A 1 8.10 6.01 11.25
N LEU A 2 7.17 6.58 12.07
CA LEU A 2 5.95 7.25 11.55
C LEU A 2 6.34 8.56 10.85
N ILE A 3 5.92 8.72 9.61
CA ILE A 3 6.07 9.99 8.88
C ILE A 3 5.05 10.99 9.43
N GLN A 4 5.49 12.22 9.74
CA GLN A 4 4.62 13.26 10.27
C GLN A 4 3.76 13.89 9.17
N SER A 5 2.54 14.27 9.53
CA SER A 5 1.62 15.01 8.65
C SER A 5 0.92 16.10 9.45
N HIS A 6 0.67 17.25 8.81
CA HIS A 6 -0.13 18.35 9.40
C HIS A 6 -1.59 17.92 9.64
N ARG A 7 -2.00 16.78 9.11
CA ARG A 7 -3.34 16.18 9.27
C ARG A 7 -3.49 15.39 10.57
N HIS A 8 -2.37 15.09 11.26
CA HIS A 8 -2.42 14.39 12.53
C HIS A 8 -3.08 15.26 13.61
N ARG A 9 -3.95 14.64 14.39
CA ARG A 9 -4.52 15.24 15.59
C ARG A 9 -3.78 14.72 16.82
N VAL A 10 -3.70 15.53 17.86
CA VAL A 10 -2.97 15.17 19.10
C VAL A 10 -3.46 13.79 19.63
N ARG A 11 -4.77 13.60 19.73
CA ARG A 11 -5.35 12.33 20.20
C ARG A 11 -4.98 11.11 19.31
N ASP A 12 -4.80 11.33 18.04
CA ASP A 12 -4.41 10.27 17.10
C ASP A 12 -2.97 9.83 17.35
N LEU A 13 -2.07 10.80 17.58
CA LEU A 13 -0.67 10.52 17.91
C LEU A 13 -0.53 9.86 19.28
N GLU A 14 -1.28 10.31 20.29
CA GLU A 14 -1.30 9.67 21.62
C GLU A 14 -1.76 8.20 21.52
N ALA A 15 -2.79 7.92 20.72
CA ALA A 15 -3.26 6.56 20.49
C ALA A 15 -2.24 5.73 19.70
N TRP A 16 -1.57 6.34 18.70
CA TRP A 16 -0.51 5.71 17.95
C TRP A 16 0.65 5.28 18.85
N GLU A 17 1.18 6.17 19.67
CA GLU A 17 2.30 5.89 20.57
C GLU A 17 2.05 4.71 21.50
N LYS A 18 0.82 4.61 22.04
CA LYS A 18 0.42 3.49 22.91
C LYS A 18 0.52 2.13 22.22
N ILE A 19 0.30 2.08 20.91
CA ILE A 19 0.26 0.83 20.14
C ILE A 19 1.63 0.58 19.48
N ALA A 20 2.27 1.61 18.92
CA ALA A 20 3.48 1.48 18.14
C ALA A 20 4.67 0.92 18.93
N ARG A 21 4.70 1.14 20.25
CA ARG A 21 5.73 0.55 21.13
C ARG A 21 5.79 -0.98 21.05
N TYR A 22 4.67 -1.64 20.71
CA TYR A 22 4.63 -3.10 20.58
C TYR A 22 5.19 -3.60 19.25
N ASP A 23 5.32 -2.71 18.25
CA ASP A 23 5.86 -3.06 16.93
C ASP A 23 7.37 -3.32 16.97
N THR A 24 8.07 -2.80 17.97
CA THR A 24 9.52 -3.03 18.17
C THR A 24 9.82 -4.32 18.92
N TYR A 25 8.81 -5.00 19.47
CA TYR A 25 9.03 -6.21 20.26
C TYR A 25 9.61 -7.33 19.39
N PRO A 26 10.58 -8.10 19.94
CA PRO A 26 11.17 -9.21 19.22
C PRO A 26 10.11 -10.22 18.75
N ASP A 27 10.27 -10.68 17.53
CA ASP A 27 9.51 -11.79 16.96
C ASP A 27 10.51 -12.85 16.46
N PRO A 28 10.71 -13.96 17.20
CA PRO A 28 11.66 -15.00 16.83
C PRO A 28 11.40 -15.63 15.45
N GLY A 29 10.15 -15.57 14.97
CA GLY A 29 9.77 -16.07 13.65
C GLY A 29 10.06 -15.10 12.49
N MET A 30 10.30 -13.82 12.77
CA MET A 30 10.48 -12.80 11.75
C MET A 30 11.66 -13.05 10.81
N PRO A 31 12.85 -13.47 11.26
CA PRO A 31 13.98 -13.76 10.35
C PRO A 31 13.62 -14.82 9.30
N LYS A 32 12.95 -15.90 9.71
CA LYS A 32 12.51 -16.95 8.77
C LYS A 32 11.45 -16.45 7.79
N ARG A 33 10.50 -15.62 8.26
CA ARG A 33 9.50 -15.02 7.37
C ARG A 33 10.15 -14.10 6.32
N ILE A 34 11.10 -13.27 6.73
CA ILE A 34 11.86 -12.38 5.84
C ILE A 34 12.61 -13.21 4.79
N SER A 35 13.41 -14.18 5.20
CA SER A 35 14.17 -15.06 4.27
C SER A 35 13.23 -15.72 3.27
N THR A 36 12.15 -16.35 3.74
CA THR A 36 11.17 -17.00 2.87
C THR A 36 10.52 -16.03 1.88
N ALA A 37 10.24 -14.80 2.30
CA ALA A 37 9.64 -13.79 1.42
C ALA A 37 10.64 -13.31 0.35
N ILE A 38 11.89 -13.09 0.71
CA ILE A 38 12.97 -12.74 -0.21
C ILE A 38 13.18 -13.86 -1.25
N ASP A 39 13.25 -15.12 -0.80
CA ASP A 39 13.41 -16.26 -1.72
C ASP A 39 12.21 -16.40 -2.65
N THR A 40 10.99 -16.15 -2.16
CA THR A 40 9.78 -16.12 -3.00
C THR A 40 9.86 -15.05 -4.10
N ILE A 41 10.39 -13.85 -3.77
CA ILE A 41 10.57 -12.77 -4.75
C ILE A 41 11.64 -13.16 -5.78
N ARG A 42 12.79 -13.70 -5.34
CA ARG A 42 13.88 -14.12 -6.24
C ARG A 42 13.41 -15.16 -7.23
N MET A 43 12.81 -16.25 -6.75
CA MET A 43 12.28 -17.31 -7.62
C MET A 43 11.25 -16.77 -8.63
N PHE A 44 10.40 -15.84 -8.20
CA PHE A 44 9.43 -15.23 -9.09
C PHE A 44 10.12 -14.35 -10.14
N ALA A 45 11.11 -13.55 -9.78
CA ALA A 45 11.85 -12.68 -10.70
C ALA A 45 12.70 -13.48 -11.71
N GLU A 46 13.33 -14.58 -11.29
CA GLU A 46 14.11 -15.48 -12.16
C GLU A 46 13.25 -16.10 -13.28
N ALA A 47 11.96 -16.30 -13.03
CA ALA A 47 11.04 -16.89 -14.02
C ALA A 47 10.65 -15.91 -15.15
N GLY A 48 11.07 -14.64 -15.12
CA GLY A 48 10.87 -13.67 -16.19
C GLY A 48 10.61 -12.24 -15.70
N PRO A 49 10.51 -11.27 -16.63
CA PRO A 49 10.34 -9.86 -16.29
C PRO A 49 9.15 -9.60 -15.36
N CYS A 50 9.38 -8.80 -14.34
CA CYS A 50 8.37 -8.44 -13.33
C CYS A 50 8.68 -7.10 -12.69
N PHE A 51 7.69 -6.54 -12.00
CA PHE A 51 7.86 -5.31 -11.22
C PHE A 51 7.19 -5.42 -9.84
N VAL A 52 7.64 -4.59 -8.92
CA VAL A 52 7.05 -4.43 -7.58
C VAL A 52 6.07 -3.28 -7.63
N SER A 53 4.80 -3.52 -7.25
CA SER A 53 3.79 -2.48 -7.16
C SER A 53 3.76 -1.90 -5.75
N THR A 54 3.89 -0.57 -5.63
CA THR A 54 3.79 0.14 -4.36
C THR A 54 2.72 1.21 -4.37
N SER A 55 2.03 1.38 -3.24
CA SER A 55 1.14 2.49 -2.91
C SER A 55 1.62 3.25 -1.66
N TRP A 56 2.81 2.92 -1.18
CA TRP A 56 3.41 3.43 0.05
C TRP A 56 2.59 3.17 1.33
N GLY A 57 1.59 2.28 1.24
CA GLY A 57 0.94 1.73 2.42
C GLY A 57 1.82 0.69 3.12
N LYS A 58 1.49 0.33 4.37
CA LYS A 58 2.27 -0.58 5.22
C LYS A 58 2.75 -1.86 4.51
N ASP A 59 1.84 -2.51 3.78
CA ASP A 59 2.10 -3.79 3.13
C ASP A 59 3.03 -3.62 1.93
N SER A 60 2.79 -2.62 1.09
CA SER A 60 3.62 -2.34 -0.08
C SER A 60 5.00 -1.78 0.29
N THR A 61 5.13 -1.03 1.38
CA THR A 61 6.43 -0.58 1.91
C THR A 61 7.27 -1.76 2.39
N VAL A 62 6.65 -2.73 3.08
CA VAL A 62 7.33 -3.98 3.46
C VAL A 62 7.78 -4.76 2.24
N VAL A 63 6.93 -4.90 1.21
CA VAL A 63 7.30 -5.62 -0.01
C VAL A 63 8.39 -4.89 -0.79
N ALA A 64 8.35 -3.56 -0.85
CA ALA A 64 9.42 -2.76 -1.45
C ALA A 64 10.77 -2.99 -0.74
N TRP A 65 10.77 -3.01 0.60
CA TRP A 65 11.97 -3.32 1.38
C TRP A 65 12.46 -4.75 1.14
N LEU A 66 11.57 -5.75 1.15
CA LEU A 66 11.93 -7.14 0.87
C LEU A 66 12.53 -7.29 -0.54
N ALA A 67 11.98 -6.57 -1.53
CA ALA A 67 12.50 -6.56 -2.89
C ALA A 67 13.90 -5.92 -2.95
N ALA A 68 14.12 -4.82 -2.24
CA ALA A 68 15.46 -4.21 -2.11
C ALA A 68 16.47 -5.22 -1.52
N GLN A 69 16.08 -6.03 -0.53
CA GLN A 69 16.96 -7.03 0.07
C GLN A 69 17.29 -8.22 -0.86
N THR A 70 16.63 -8.35 -2.02
CA THR A 70 16.99 -9.38 -3.00
C THR A 70 18.30 -9.09 -3.73
N GLY A 71 18.71 -7.83 -3.84
CA GLY A 71 19.85 -7.39 -4.64
C GLY A 71 19.61 -7.37 -6.17
N LEU A 72 18.36 -7.58 -6.63
CA LEU A 72 18.03 -7.71 -8.06
C LEU A 72 17.69 -6.38 -8.74
N HIS A 73 17.73 -5.23 -8.05
CA HIS A 73 17.38 -3.91 -8.60
C HIS A 73 16.05 -3.93 -9.38
N LEU A 74 15.01 -4.54 -8.80
CA LEU A 74 13.72 -4.70 -9.46
C LEU A 74 13.03 -3.34 -9.68
N PRO A 75 12.30 -3.15 -10.80
CA PRO A 75 11.45 -1.99 -10.99
C PRO A 75 10.43 -1.88 -9.86
N LEU A 76 10.46 -0.76 -9.13
CA LEU A 76 9.49 -0.41 -8.08
C LEU A 76 8.55 0.66 -8.61
N VAL A 77 7.32 0.27 -8.89
CA VAL A 77 6.37 1.10 -9.65
C VAL A 77 5.23 1.58 -8.76
N ARG A 78 5.02 2.89 -8.73
CA ARG A 78 3.84 3.53 -8.18
C ARG A 78 2.96 4.04 -9.30
N VAL A 79 1.68 3.70 -9.26
CA VAL A 79 0.65 4.34 -10.09
C VAL A 79 -0.03 5.44 -9.27
N ARG A 80 -0.03 6.65 -9.80
CA ARG A 80 -0.68 7.84 -9.22
C ARG A 80 -1.93 8.18 -10.01
N VAL A 81 -2.94 8.68 -9.31
CA VAL A 81 -4.15 9.22 -9.94
C VAL A 81 -4.15 10.73 -9.75
N ASP A 82 -4.05 11.49 -10.84
CA ASP A 82 -3.94 12.93 -10.79
C ASP A 82 -5.13 13.58 -10.07
N GLY A 83 -4.84 14.52 -9.17
CA GLY A 83 -5.84 15.22 -8.36
C GLY A 83 -6.43 14.42 -7.19
N PHE A 84 -6.28 13.06 -7.20
CA PHE A 84 -6.88 12.16 -6.20
C PHE A 84 -5.87 11.25 -5.49
N ASP A 85 -4.60 11.44 -5.76
CA ASP A 85 -3.55 10.70 -5.07
C ASP A 85 -3.47 11.13 -3.60
N ASN A 86 -3.10 10.19 -2.72
CA ASN A 86 -2.92 10.54 -1.31
C ASN A 86 -1.59 11.31 -1.14
N PRO A 87 -1.63 12.59 -0.72
CA PRO A 87 -0.43 13.45 -0.66
C PRO A 87 0.59 12.94 0.36
N ASP A 88 0.16 12.22 1.40
CA ASP A 88 1.05 11.68 2.41
C ASP A 88 1.88 10.47 1.91
N CYS A 89 1.59 9.98 0.69
CA CYS A 89 2.43 9.00 0.02
C CYS A 89 3.80 9.56 -0.36
N ASP A 90 3.89 10.84 -0.75
CA ASP A 90 5.15 11.44 -1.21
C ASP A 90 6.22 11.49 -0.11
N PRO A 91 5.97 12.03 1.10
CA PRO A 91 6.96 11.98 2.17
C PRO A 91 7.30 10.57 2.61
N THR A 92 6.38 9.60 2.50
CA THR A 92 6.66 8.18 2.78
C THR A 92 7.61 7.59 1.74
N ARG A 93 7.37 7.89 0.44
CA ARG A 93 8.26 7.54 -0.67
C ARG A 93 9.66 8.11 -0.44
N ASP A 94 9.74 9.40 -0.18
CA ASP A 94 11.02 10.12 -0.06
C ASP A 94 11.85 9.55 1.10
N ALA A 95 11.23 9.28 2.23
CA ALA A 95 11.90 8.63 3.36
C ALA A 95 12.40 7.21 3.01
N PHE A 96 11.64 6.44 2.24
CA PHE A 96 12.06 5.13 1.78
C PHE A 96 13.21 5.22 0.77
N LEU A 97 13.08 6.07 -0.24
CA LEU A 97 14.09 6.20 -1.30
C LEU A 97 15.40 6.78 -0.79
N ASN A 98 15.38 7.67 0.21
CA ASN A 98 16.60 8.18 0.86
C ASN A 98 17.42 7.04 1.49
N GLN A 99 16.77 5.99 1.99
CA GLN A 99 17.47 4.86 2.62
C GLN A 99 17.78 3.73 1.64
N TYR A 100 16.84 3.41 0.75
CA TYR A 100 16.86 2.19 -0.09
C TYR A 100 16.78 2.47 -1.59
N GLY A 101 16.73 3.72 -2.03
CA GLY A 101 16.59 4.09 -3.45
C GLY A 101 17.71 3.53 -4.33
N HIS A 102 18.92 3.39 -3.78
CA HIS A 102 20.05 2.79 -4.49
C HIS A 102 19.94 1.27 -4.72
N MET A 103 18.93 0.61 -4.11
CA MET A 103 18.69 -0.84 -4.21
C MET A 103 17.51 -1.20 -5.11
N VAL A 104 16.77 -0.22 -5.63
CA VAL A 104 15.58 -0.42 -6.47
C VAL A 104 15.59 0.53 -7.66
N ASP A 105 14.90 0.16 -8.73
CA ASP A 105 14.69 1.02 -9.90
C ASP A 105 13.29 1.66 -9.80
N TYR A 106 13.21 2.88 -9.22
CA TYR A 106 11.92 3.50 -8.88
C TYR A 106 11.30 4.25 -10.05
N HIS A 107 10.01 3.99 -10.31
CA HIS A 107 9.22 4.63 -11.36
C HIS A 107 7.87 5.10 -10.85
N GLU A 108 7.39 6.25 -11.37
CA GLU A 108 6.01 6.71 -11.19
C GLU A 108 5.29 6.76 -12.55
N ILE A 109 4.04 6.33 -12.56
CA ILE A 109 3.13 6.42 -13.70
C ILE A 109 1.90 7.18 -13.23
N THR A 110 1.69 8.36 -13.81
CA THR A 110 0.51 9.19 -13.50
C THR A 110 -0.59 8.92 -14.51
N VAL A 111 -1.81 8.69 -14.03
CA VAL A 111 -3.01 8.54 -14.85
C VAL A 111 -3.99 9.67 -14.53
N PRO A 112 -4.81 10.09 -15.51
CA PRO A 112 -5.85 11.10 -15.28
C PRO A 112 -6.84 10.70 -14.20
N GLY A 113 -7.30 11.67 -13.40
CA GLY A 113 -8.29 11.49 -12.34
C GLY A 113 -9.75 11.51 -12.81
N ASP A 114 -10.02 11.66 -14.10
CA ASP A 114 -11.37 11.80 -14.67
C ASP A 114 -12.33 10.69 -14.26
N ASN A 115 -11.83 9.46 -14.16
CA ASN A 115 -12.64 8.31 -13.72
C ASN A 115 -13.04 8.42 -12.25
N VAL A 116 -12.21 9.02 -11.39
CA VAL A 116 -12.53 9.24 -9.98
C VAL A 116 -13.62 10.32 -9.85
N ALA A 117 -13.50 11.41 -10.61
CA ALA A 117 -14.52 12.47 -10.65
C ALA A 117 -15.89 11.91 -11.07
N ARG A 118 -15.95 11.04 -12.06
CA ARG A 118 -17.20 10.37 -12.47
C ARG A 118 -17.83 9.55 -11.35
N TRP A 119 -17.05 8.86 -10.54
CA TRP A 119 -17.58 8.07 -9.43
C TRP A 119 -18.31 8.89 -8.38
N TRP A 120 -18.03 10.19 -8.24
CA TRP A 120 -18.77 11.08 -7.36
C TRP A 120 -20.15 11.46 -7.91
N HIS A 121 -20.33 11.44 -9.22
CA HIS A 121 -21.52 11.96 -9.90
C HIS A 121 -22.45 10.91 -10.49
N GLU A 122 -21.96 9.71 -10.76
CA GLU A 122 -22.72 8.65 -11.39
C GLU A 122 -23.12 7.55 -10.40
N ASP A 123 -24.42 7.25 -10.39
CA ASP A 123 -25.01 6.13 -9.64
C ASP A 123 -24.88 4.85 -10.49
N THR A 124 -23.67 4.54 -10.92
CA THR A 124 -23.42 3.41 -11.81
C THR A 124 -23.16 2.15 -11.01
N THR A 125 -23.97 1.13 -11.24
CA THR A 125 -23.78 -0.26 -10.79
C THR A 125 -22.86 -1.04 -11.74
N ASP A 126 -22.52 -0.46 -12.90
CA ASP A 126 -21.69 -1.11 -13.90
C ASP A 126 -20.22 -1.11 -13.49
N MET A 127 -19.49 -2.13 -13.91
CA MET A 127 -18.07 -2.33 -13.63
C MET A 127 -17.24 -1.16 -14.17
N ILE A 128 -17.16 -0.10 -13.38
CA ILE A 128 -16.32 1.04 -13.69
C ILE A 128 -14.87 0.58 -13.61
N GLN A 129 -14.10 0.90 -14.64
CA GLN A 129 -12.68 0.67 -14.65
C GLN A 129 -12.05 1.36 -13.44
N HIS A 130 -11.34 0.60 -12.61
CA HIS A 130 -10.66 1.15 -11.45
C HIS A 130 -9.62 2.20 -11.90
N ALA A 131 -9.65 3.41 -11.32
CA ALA A 131 -8.86 4.54 -11.79
C ALA A 131 -7.36 4.26 -12.02
N PRO A 132 -6.66 3.46 -11.19
CA PRO A 132 -5.26 3.08 -11.43
C PRO A 132 -5.03 2.07 -12.55
N ASP A 133 -6.05 1.37 -13.07
CA ASP A 133 -5.86 0.28 -14.03
C ASP A 133 -5.11 0.65 -15.31
N PRO A 134 -5.33 1.84 -15.93
CA PRO A 134 -4.52 2.25 -17.08
C PRO A 134 -3.03 2.33 -16.75
N GLY A 135 -2.69 2.82 -15.54
CA GLY A 135 -1.30 2.89 -15.08
C GLY A 135 -0.69 1.52 -14.84
N PHE A 136 -1.47 0.55 -14.34
CA PHE A 136 -0.97 -0.82 -14.19
C PHE A 136 -0.76 -1.50 -15.55
N ARG A 137 -1.63 -1.28 -16.54
CA ARG A 137 -1.41 -1.77 -17.91
C ARG A 137 -0.14 -1.18 -18.53
N GLU A 138 0.11 0.11 -18.29
CA GLU A 138 1.36 0.74 -18.75
C GLU A 138 2.59 0.19 -18.02
N ALA A 139 2.51 -0.08 -16.72
CA ALA A 139 3.57 -0.74 -15.98
C ALA A 139 3.85 -2.14 -16.54
N GLU A 140 2.81 -2.92 -16.81
CA GLU A 140 2.91 -4.25 -17.41
C GLU A 140 3.56 -4.22 -18.79
N ARG A 141 3.24 -3.21 -19.60
CA ARG A 141 3.87 -3.00 -20.92
C ARG A 141 5.36 -2.67 -20.82
N ARG A 142 5.77 -1.86 -19.82
CA ARG A 142 7.17 -1.42 -19.63
C ARG A 142 8.04 -2.47 -18.98
N PHE A 143 7.54 -3.15 -17.97
CA PHE A 143 8.33 -3.96 -17.06
C PHE A 143 7.96 -5.45 -17.08
N GLY A 144 6.99 -5.84 -17.91
CA GLY A 144 6.48 -7.21 -18.02
C GLY A 144 5.16 -7.44 -17.29
N GLY A 145 4.37 -8.40 -17.78
CA GLY A 145 3.02 -8.70 -17.28
C GLY A 145 2.97 -9.40 -15.91
N ARG A 146 4.06 -9.42 -15.15
CA ARG A 146 4.18 -10.12 -13.86
C ARG A 146 4.42 -9.12 -12.74
N ARG A 147 3.64 -9.22 -11.64
CA ARG A 147 3.61 -8.21 -10.59
C ARG A 147 3.81 -8.80 -9.19
N ILE A 148 4.66 -8.16 -8.40
CA ILE A 148 4.89 -8.44 -6.98
C ILE A 148 4.08 -7.44 -6.16
N THR A 149 3.23 -7.92 -5.23
CA THR A 149 2.26 -7.08 -4.50
C THR A 149 2.25 -7.36 -3.01
N GLY A 150 1.80 -6.38 -2.22
CA GLY A 150 1.58 -6.49 -0.77
C GLY A 150 0.23 -7.09 -0.37
N ILE A 151 -0.49 -7.77 -1.26
CA ILE A 151 -1.80 -8.37 -0.96
C ILE A 151 -1.64 -9.50 0.07
N ARG A 152 -2.50 -9.49 1.10
CA ARG A 152 -2.55 -10.48 2.18
C ARG A 152 -3.92 -11.17 2.29
N ALA A 153 -3.92 -12.44 2.69
CA ALA A 153 -5.15 -13.23 2.89
C ALA A 153 -6.09 -12.60 3.94
N GLU A 154 -5.52 -12.02 5.00
CA GLU A 154 -6.25 -11.42 6.13
C GLU A 154 -7.15 -10.24 5.71
N GLU A 155 -6.85 -9.55 4.61
CA GLU A 155 -7.51 -8.29 4.26
C GLU A 155 -8.96 -8.46 3.74
N SER A 156 -9.33 -9.62 3.24
CA SER A 156 -10.71 -9.95 2.86
C SER A 156 -10.89 -11.44 2.57
N ARG A 157 -12.14 -11.90 2.68
CA ARG A 157 -12.52 -13.28 2.31
C ARG A 157 -12.09 -13.64 0.88
N MET A 158 -12.30 -12.73 -0.08
CA MET A 158 -11.89 -12.94 -1.48
C MET A 158 -10.37 -13.15 -1.61
N ARG A 159 -9.56 -12.32 -0.91
CA ARG A 159 -8.10 -12.49 -0.90
C ARG A 159 -7.66 -13.78 -0.25
N GLY A 160 -8.35 -14.19 0.82
CA GLY A 160 -8.15 -15.51 1.44
C GLY A 160 -8.39 -16.66 0.47
N MET A 161 -9.48 -16.61 -0.31
CA MET A 161 -9.79 -17.62 -1.34
C MET A 161 -8.72 -17.66 -2.45
N VAL A 162 -8.25 -16.50 -2.91
CA VAL A 162 -7.15 -16.41 -3.90
C VAL A 162 -5.88 -17.05 -3.35
N MET A 163 -5.56 -16.79 -2.07
CA MET A 163 -4.39 -17.39 -1.43
C MET A 163 -4.52 -18.90 -1.23
N GLN A 164 -5.72 -19.40 -0.94
CA GLN A 164 -5.98 -20.85 -0.86
C GLN A 164 -5.78 -21.53 -2.22
N ARG A 165 -6.24 -20.89 -3.31
CA ARG A 165 -6.15 -21.46 -4.66
C ARG A 165 -4.71 -21.41 -5.23
N TRP A 166 -4.01 -20.31 -5.07
CA TRP A 166 -2.76 -20.03 -5.78
C TRP A 166 -1.53 -19.97 -4.86
N GLY A 167 -1.71 -19.93 -3.56
CA GLY A 167 -0.60 -19.69 -2.63
C GLY A 167 0.02 -18.30 -2.82
N LYS A 168 1.31 -18.21 -2.51
CA LYS A 168 2.08 -16.95 -2.63
C LYS A 168 2.33 -16.53 -4.07
N THR A 169 2.33 -17.45 -5.01
CA THR A 169 2.65 -17.18 -6.42
C THR A 169 1.61 -17.76 -7.36
N SER A 170 1.30 -17.03 -8.42
CA SER A 170 0.55 -17.47 -9.58
C SER A 170 1.35 -17.07 -10.83
N PRO A 171 0.99 -17.45 -12.06
CA PRO A 171 1.77 -17.11 -13.25
C PRO A 171 2.14 -15.62 -13.34
N ASN A 172 1.21 -14.73 -13.00
CA ASN A 172 1.39 -13.28 -13.16
C ASN A 172 1.46 -12.50 -11.84
N THR A 173 1.39 -13.13 -10.68
CA THR A 173 1.37 -12.38 -9.41
C THR A 173 2.14 -13.12 -8.32
N CYS A 174 3.01 -12.37 -7.62
CA CYS A 174 3.69 -12.78 -6.41
C CYS A 174 3.17 -11.98 -5.20
N ARG A 175 2.91 -12.69 -4.10
CA ARG A 175 2.40 -12.15 -2.83
C ARG A 175 3.32 -12.64 -1.70
N PRO A 176 4.54 -12.10 -1.58
CA PRO A 176 5.56 -12.66 -0.69
C PRO A 176 5.15 -12.65 0.79
N ILE A 177 4.32 -11.68 1.18
CA ILE A 177 3.76 -11.55 2.53
C ILE A 177 2.30 -12.03 2.63
N GLY A 178 1.82 -12.82 1.66
CA GLY A 178 0.42 -13.19 1.51
C GLY A 178 -0.24 -13.84 2.73
N TYR A 179 0.53 -14.52 3.58
CA TYR A 179 0.06 -15.15 4.82
C TYR A 179 0.47 -14.39 6.09
N TRP A 180 1.07 -13.20 5.96
CA TRP A 180 1.41 -12.40 7.13
C TRP A 180 0.17 -11.68 7.68
N SER A 181 0.09 -11.60 9.00
CA SER A 181 -0.86 -10.74 9.68
C SER A 181 -0.45 -9.26 9.59
N ALA A 182 -1.41 -8.35 9.80
CA ALA A 182 -1.09 -6.93 9.89
C ALA A 182 -0.15 -6.62 11.07
N VAL A 183 -0.22 -7.39 12.15
CA VAL A 183 0.69 -7.27 13.29
C VAL A 183 2.13 -7.58 12.88
N GLU A 184 2.37 -8.64 12.11
CA GLU A 184 3.70 -8.99 11.60
C GLU A 184 4.25 -7.92 10.65
N VAL A 185 3.38 -7.33 9.81
CA VAL A 185 3.74 -6.22 8.94
C VAL A 185 4.19 -5.00 9.75
N PHE A 186 3.41 -4.57 10.75
CA PHE A 186 3.79 -3.44 11.62
C PHE A 186 5.05 -3.73 12.44
N ARG A 187 5.23 -4.96 12.91
CA ARG A 187 6.46 -5.36 13.60
C ARG A 187 7.70 -5.22 12.72
N LEU A 188 7.62 -5.67 11.47
CA LEU A 188 8.75 -5.49 10.56
C LEU A 188 9.04 -4.00 10.32
N LEU A 189 7.99 -3.19 10.10
CA LEU A 189 8.14 -1.73 9.94
C LEU A 189 8.82 -1.10 11.16
N GLY A 190 8.41 -1.49 12.38
CA GLY A 190 9.00 -0.98 13.63
C GLY A 190 10.42 -1.47 13.88
N GLN A 191 10.68 -2.78 13.72
CA GLN A 191 11.99 -3.38 13.96
C GLN A 191 13.07 -2.92 12.98
N ARG A 192 12.69 -2.52 11.75
CA ARG A 192 13.59 -2.05 10.70
C ARG A 192 13.56 -0.54 10.50
N ASP A 193 12.83 0.16 11.36
CA ASP A 193 12.61 1.62 11.29
C ASP A 193 12.19 2.09 9.88
N LEU A 194 11.39 1.27 9.18
CA LEU A 194 10.88 1.61 7.87
C LEU A 194 9.87 2.76 7.95
N PRO A 195 9.76 3.60 6.91
CA PRO A 195 8.78 4.67 6.90
C PRO A 195 7.36 4.10 6.98
N ILE A 196 6.56 4.66 7.88
CA ILE A 196 5.16 4.32 8.07
C ILE A 196 4.33 5.50 7.62
N HIS A 197 3.43 5.26 6.67
CA HIS A 197 2.56 6.28 6.12
C HIS A 197 1.71 6.95 7.20
N PRO A 198 1.57 8.30 7.19
CA PRO A 198 0.86 9.07 8.21
C PRO A 198 -0.55 8.59 8.51
N ALA A 199 -1.28 8.13 7.48
CA ALA A 199 -2.66 7.67 7.61
C ALA A 199 -2.87 6.63 8.72
N TYR A 200 -1.86 5.81 9.03
CA TYR A 200 -1.99 4.78 10.07
C TYR A 200 -2.09 5.33 11.50
N ALA A 201 -1.71 6.58 11.70
CA ALA A 201 -1.97 7.30 12.95
C ALA A 201 -3.31 8.05 12.94
N MET A 202 -3.98 8.22 11.79
CA MET A 202 -5.25 8.92 11.65
C MET A 202 -6.42 8.00 12.01
N ASN A 203 -6.60 7.72 13.29
CA ASN A 203 -7.40 6.63 13.83
C ASN A 203 -8.54 7.06 14.76
N TYR A 204 -8.98 8.34 14.68
CA TYR A 204 -10.02 8.92 15.56
C TYR A 204 -9.70 8.78 17.05
N GLY A 205 -8.43 8.96 17.43
CA GLY A 205 -7.99 8.77 18.83
C GLY A 205 -8.06 7.32 19.29
N GLY A 206 -7.79 6.37 18.38
CA GLY A 206 -7.78 4.93 18.67
C GLY A 206 -9.10 4.20 18.47
N ARG A 207 -10.14 4.87 17.93
CA ARG A 207 -11.43 4.23 17.63
C ARG A 207 -11.38 3.35 16.38
N LEU A 208 -10.53 3.72 15.41
CA LEU A 208 -10.31 2.95 14.20
C LEU A 208 -9.03 2.12 14.34
N ASP A 209 -9.16 0.83 14.12
CA ASP A 209 -7.99 -0.04 14.12
C ASP A 209 -7.11 0.22 12.91
N ARG A 210 -5.85 0.65 13.14
CA ARG A 210 -4.86 0.95 12.11
C ARG A 210 -4.64 -0.19 11.11
N ARG A 211 -4.92 -1.45 11.50
CA ARG A 211 -4.78 -2.62 10.62
C ARG A 211 -5.67 -2.54 9.39
N TRP A 212 -6.82 -1.89 9.51
CA TRP A 212 -7.83 -1.77 8.46
C TRP A 212 -7.74 -0.47 7.66
N ILE A 213 -6.91 0.49 8.08
CA ILE A 213 -6.69 1.71 7.31
C ILE A 213 -6.00 1.36 5.99
N ARG A 214 -6.56 1.83 4.90
CA ARG A 214 -6.03 1.65 3.55
C ARG A 214 -5.47 2.96 3.03
N VAL A 215 -4.25 2.91 2.54
CA VAL A 215 -3.62 4.00 1.81
C VAL A 215 -3.84 3.74 0.32
N SER A 216 -4.65 4.55 -0.31
CA SER A 216 -4.97 4.46 -1.74
C SER A 216 -5.46 5.82 -2.21
N THR A 217 -5.83 5.93 -3.47
CA THR A 217 -6.51 7.09 -4.04
C THR A 217 -7.64 7.57 -3.13
N ILE A 218 -7.67 8.86 -2.84
CA ILE A 218 -8.68 9.52 -2.01
C ILE A 218 -9.90 9.83 -2.89
N GLY A 219 -11.09 9.70 -2.33
CA GLY A 219 -12.33 10.03 -3.05
C GLY A 219 -12.82 8.96 -4.01
N GLY A 220 -12.22 7.77 -4.02
CA GLY A 220 -12.48 6.74 -5.04
C GLY A 220 -13.51 5.66 -4.67
N ILE A 221 -14.20 5.73 -3.51
CA ILE A 221 -15.13 4.66 -3.10
C ILE A 221 -16.49 5.25 -2.77
N ARG A 222 -17.48 4.97 -3.61
CA ARG A 222 -18.90 5.25 -3.35
C ARG A 222 -19.59 4.07 -2.67
N GLY A 223 -20.49 4.38 -1.74
CA GLY A 223 -21.63 3.55 -1.35
C GLY A 223 -21.36 2.32 -0.48
N ALA A 224 -20.27 1.61 -0.65
CA ALA A 224 -20.03 0.34 0.04
C ALA A 224 -19.21 0.50 1.35
N ASP A 225 -18.53 1.63 1.55
CA ASP A 225 -17.66 1.85 2.71
C ASP A 225 -17.86 3.27 3.25
N LYS A 226 -18.97 3.46 3.98
CA LYS A 226 -19.31 4.73 4.62
C LYS A 226 -18.23 5.17 5.61
N GLU A 227 -17.64 4.24 6.35
CA GLU A 227 -16.58 4.53 7.32
C GLU A 227 -15.35 5.13 6.65
N ARG A 228 -15.00 4.62 5.46
CA ARG A 228 -13.91 5.17 4.69
C ARG A 228 -14.21 6.57 4.16
N ALA A 229 -15.40 6.80 3.63
CA ALA A 229 -15.80 8.12 3.14
C ALA A 229 -15.79 9.17 4.27
N ASP A 230 -16.25 8.81 5.47
CA ASP A 230 -16.21 9.66 6.66
C ASP A 230 -14.76 9.93 7.09
N TRP A 231 -13.88 8.91 7.02
CA TRP A 231 -12.47 9.03 7.32
C TRP A 231 -11.76 9.98 6.33
N GLU A 232 -11.97 9.80 5.03
CA GLU A 232 -11.42 10.65 3.98
C GLU A 232 -11.89 12.11 4.13
N THR A 233 -13.18 12.32 4.38
CA THR A 233 -13.74 13.65 4.63
C THR A 233 -13.14 14.31 5.88
N THR A 234 -12.80 13.52 6.87
CA THR A 234 -12.23 14.00 8.13
C THR A 234 -10.77 14.41 8.04
N TYR A 235 -9.96 13.64 7.31
CA TYR A 235 -8.50 13.82 7.26
C TYR A 235 -8.00 14.40 5.94
N TYR A 236 -8.76 14.27 4.84
CA TYR A 236 -8.43 14.76 3.50
C TYR A 236 -9.55 15.58 2.86
N PRO A 237 -10.17 16.54 3.60
CA PRO A 237 -11.32 17.31 3.09
C PRO A 237 -11.00 18.12 1.83
N ASP A 238 -9.77 18.58 1.70
CA ASP A 238 -9.28 19.35 0.55
C ASP A 238 -9.31 18.55 -0.76
N ILE A 239 -9.07 17.24 -0.70
CA ILE A 239 -9.13 16.35 -1.87
C ILE A 239 -10.57 15.94 -2.15
N VAL A 240 -11.30 15.54 -1.10
CA VAL A 240 -12.71 15.14 -1.22
C VAL A 240 -13.56 16.27 -1.81
N LEU A 241 -13.32 17.52 -1.40
CA LEU A 241 -14.05 18.70 -1.93
C LEU A 241 -13.73 18.98 -3.40
N LYS A 242 -12.49 18.76 -3.86
CA LYS A 242 -12.15 18.87 -5.28
C LYS A 242 -12.98 17.92 -6.14
N GLY A 243 -13.11 16.67 -5.73
CA GLY A 243 -13.88 15.66 -6.46
C GLY A 243 -15.38 15.95 -6.53
N LYS A 244 -15.92 16.73 -5.57
CA LYS A 244 -17.34 17.12 -5.58
C LYS A 244 -17.64 18.31 -6.50
N ASN A 245 -16.62 19.11 -6.83
CA ASN A 245 -16.76 20.35 -7.60
C ASN A 245 -16.32 20.19 -9.06
N GLN A 246 -15.86 19.03 -9.49
CA GLN A 246 -15.56 18.64 -10.86
C GLN A 246 -16.71 17.81 -11.45
#